data_059eb06b5a1c40c2a03d2f76f7351140
#
_entry.id   059eb06b5a1c40c2a03d2f76f7351140
#
_cell.length_a   1.000
_cell.length_b   1.000
_cell.length_c   1.000
_cell.angle_alpha   90.00
_cell.angle_beta   90.00
_cell.angle_gamma   90.00
#
_symmetry.space_group_name_H-M   'P 1'
#
loop_
_entity.id
_entity.type
_entity.pdbx_description
1 polymer ?
#
loop_
_entity_poly.entity_id
_entity_poly.type
_entity_poly.pdbx_seq_one_letter_code
_entity_poly.pdbx_strand_id
1 'polypeptide(L)'
;MTSSRVVRVALTETRNAYPDMPADLAQLDGKLESLRAANVAHHIELMRAAKAQGAAIIGFGELFTGPYFALGKNPLWFALAEDAARGPTVTELSAAAKELSMIVVAPIYERDPSGQRFNTAVVIDEHGAVLGKYRKTHLPCGENEQGSFDEPFYYDPSDGENGGGPANVSKNPFFPVFQTSLGRVGVAICYDRHFEGVMYSLAREGAELVFAPAVTFGQKSQRMWHLEFQVDAARHGLFIAGSNRRGSEPPWTQPYFGESHVAGPNGVLPNLSTHDRLILADADLGELSEPDPSGWNLPRDVRYAIYSKRG
;
A
#
# COMPACT_ATOMS: atom_id res chain seq x y z
N MET A 1 23.61 -4.44 -23.08
CA MET A 1 23.17 -5.20 -21.91
C MET A 1 22.89 -4.16 -20.83
N THR A 2 21.62 -3.96 -20.51
CA THR A 2 21.22 -3.13 -19.36
C THR A 2 21.70 -3.82 -18.10
N SER A 3 22.16 -3.05 -17.14
CA SER A 3 22.55 -3.58 -15.82
C SER A 3 21.30 -4.10 -15.13
N SER A 4 21.29 -5.37 -14.71
CA SER A 4 20.26 -5.93 -13.84
C SER A 4 20.12 -5.07 -12.58
N ARG A 5 18.88 -4.70 -12.24
CA ARG A 5 18.54 -3.86 -11.07
C ARG A 5 17.54 -4.59 -10.20
N VAL A 6 17.92 -5.78 -9.74
CA VAL A 6 17.04 -6.63 -8.94
C VAL A 6 16.82 -6.02 -7.57
N VAL A 7 15.55 -5.81 -7.23
CA VAL A 7 15.08 -5.36 -5.92
C VAL A 7 14.27 -6.49 -5.29
N ARG A 8 14.71 -6.98 -4.13
CA ARG A 8 13.89 -7.91 -3.34
C ARG A 8 12.84 -7.13 -2.56
N VAL A 9 11.61 -7.27 -3.03
CA VAL A 9 10.41 -6.66 -2.46
C VAL A 9 9.77 -7.60 -1.45
N ALA A 10 9.36 -7.09 -0.30
CA ALA A 10 8.56 -7.82 0.68
C ALA A 10 7.17 -7.18 0.82
N LEU A 11 6.16 -8.03 1.08
CA LEU A 11 4.80 -7.63 1.43
C LEU A 11 4.36 -8.37 2.68
N THR A 12 3.63 -7.70 3.55
CA THR A 12 2.97 -8.38 4.67
C THR A 12 1.61 -8.93 4.23
N GLU A 13 1.30 -10.16 4.64
CA GLU A 13 -0.01 -10.77 4.51
C GLU A 13 -0.50 -11.21 5.89
N THR A 14 -0.99 -10.27 6.66
CA THR A 14 -1.33 -10.46 8.06
C THR A 14 -2.68 -9.81 8.40
N ARG A 15 -3.05 -9.85 9.66
CA ARG A 15 -4.26 -9.25 10.23
C ARG A 15 -3.91 -8.52 11.51
N ASN A 16 -4.90 -7.87 12.12
CA ASN A 16 -4.74 -7.25 13.43
C ASN A 16 -4.05 -8.21 14.42
N ALA A 17 -2.94 -7.77 14.99
CA ALA A 17 -2.10 -8.54 15.89
C ALA A 17 -2.42 -8.31 17.38
N TYR A 18 -3.35 -7.41 17.70
CA TYR A 18 -3.76 -7.18 19.09
C TYR A 18 -4.49 -8.41 19.64
N PRO A 19 -3.97 -9.09 20.67
CA PRO A 19 -4.48 -10.39 21.10
C PRO A 19 -5.83 -10.30 21.81
N ASP A 20 -6.10 -9.18 22.47
CA ASP A 20 -7.24 -9.02 23.38
C ASP A 20 -8.40 -8.25 22.74
N MET A 21 -8.67 -8.49 21.45
CA MET A 21 -9.80 -7.88 20.77
C MET A 21 -11.12 -8.30 21.38
N PRO A 22 -11.88 -7.36 21.98
CA PRO A 22 -13.14 -7.70 22.63
C PRO A 22 -14.27 -7.84 21.62
N ALA A 23 -15.30 -8.61 21.98
CA ALA A 23 -16.54 -8.67 21.21
C ALA A 23 -17.33 -7.35 21.29
N ASP A 24 -17.29 -6.69 22.44
CA ASP A 24 -17.85 -5.33 22.63
C ASP A 24 -16.73 -4.30 22.50
N LEU A 25 -16.77 -3.54 21.41
CA LEU A 25 -15.78 -2.52 21.10
C LEU A 25 -15.68 -1.38 22.14
N ALA A 26 -16.71 -1.16 22.96
CA ALA A 26 -16.64 -0.18 24.05
C ALA A 26 -15.53 -0.50 25.07
N GLN A 27 -15.12 -1.77 25.16
CA GLN A 27 -14.04 -2.22 26.03
C GLN A 27 -12.64 -1.83 25.53
N LEU A 28 -12.54 -1.29 24.30
CA LEU A 28 -11.29 -0.72 23.75
C LEU A 28 -11.05 0.73 24.19
N ASP A 29 -12.01 1.37 24.86
CA ASP A 29 -11.81 2.71 25.37
C ASP A 29 -10.55 2.77 26.27
N GLY A 30 -9.68 3.72 26.02
CA GLY A 30 -8.37 3.83 26.65
C GLY A 30 -7.31 2.78 26.26
N LYS A 31 -7.62 1.83 25.34
CA LYS A 31 -6.70 0.76 24.93
C LYS A 31 -6.19 0.87 23.48
N LEU A 32 -6.64 1.87 22.74
CA LEU A 32 -6.30 2.00 21.32
C LEU A 32 -4.80 2.19 21.09
N GLU A 33 -4.09 2.84 22.02
CA GLU A 33 -2.63 2.94 21.92
C GLU A 33 -1.95 1.56 22.08
N SER A 34 -2.44 0.71 23.01
CA SER A 34 -1.92 -0.65 23.15
C SER A 34 -2.21 -1.50 21.90
N LEU A 35 -3.37 -1.29 21.28
CA LEU A 35 -3.74 -1.95 20.02
C LEU A 35 -2.81 -1.51 18.88
N ARG A 36 -2.58 -0.21 18.72
CA ARG A 36 -1.63 0.35 17.74
C ARG A 36 -0.23 -0.23 17.96
N ALA A 37 0.27 -0.14 19.20
CA ALA A 37 1.61 -0.60 19.55
C ALA A 37 1.82 -2.09 19.27
N ALA A 38 0.83 -2.95 19.55
CA ALA A 38 0.90 -4.37 19.25
C ALA A 38 1.04 -4.64 17.73
N ASN A 39 0.27 -3.91 16.93
CA ASN A 39 0.36 -4.03 15.46
C ASN A 39 1.69 -3.51 14.91
N VAL A 40 2.19 -2.39 15.43
CA VAL A 40 3.49 -1.83 15.02
C VAL A 40 4.63 -2.80 15.40
N ALA A 41 4.65 -3.30 16.64
CA ALA A 41 5.65 -4.28 17.08
C ALA A 41 5.65 -5.53 16.19
N HIS A 42 4.46 -6.07 15.89
CA HIS A 42 4.32 -7.22 14.99
C HIS A 42 4.91 -6.95 13.59
N HIS A 43 4.64 -5.77 13.02
CA HIS A 43 5.16 -5.42 11.70
C HIS A 43 6.68 -5.19 11.72
N ILE A 44 7.24 -4.65 12.81
CA ILE A 44 8.70 -4.55 12.98
C ILE A 44 9.36 -5.95 13.03
N GLU A 45 8.73 -6.94 13.65
CA GLU A 45 9.21 -8.32 13.60
C GLU A 45 9.14 -8.90 12.18
N LEU A 46 8.08 -8.61 11.43
CA LEU A 46 7.99 -8.99 10.02
C LEU A 46 9.05 -8.28 9.16
N MET A 47 9.39 -7.02 9.46
CA MET A 47 10.52 -6.33 8.82
C MET A 47 11.84 -7.08 9.07
N ARG A 48 12.11 -7.51 10.31
CA ARG A 48 13.31 -8.29 10.64
C ARG A 48 13.34 -9.62 9.89
N ALA A 49 12.21 -10.32 9.83
CA ALA A 49 12.08 -11.58 9.11
C ALA A 49 12.25 -11.41 7.59
N ALA A 50 11.74 -10.33 7.02
CA ALA A 50 11.94 -9.99 5.60
C ALA A 50 13.41 -9.63 5.32
N LYS A 51 14.03 -8.82 6.20
CA LYS A 51 15.46 -8.47 6.08
C LYS A 51 16.37 -9.69 6.13
N ALA A 52 16.08 -10.64 7.02
CA ALA A 52 16.82 -11.90 7.12
C ALA A 52 16.75 -12.72 5.82
N GLN A 53 15.73 -12.51 5.00
CA GLN A 53 15.57 -13.12 3.67
C GLN A 53 16.03 -12.19 2.53
N GLY A 54 16.73 -11.10 2.85
CA GLY A 54 17.37 -10.21 1.89
C GLY A 54 16.46 -9.12 1.31
N ALA A 55 15.28 -8.87 1.88
CA ALA A 55 14.42 -7.77 1.42
C ALA A 55 15.09 -6.41 1.62
N ALA A 56 14.96 -5.54 0.62
CA ALA A 56 15.47 -4.19 0.62
C ALA A 56 14.35 -3.15 0.84
N ILE A 57 13.12 -3.50 0.51
CA ILE A 57 11.92 -2.69 0.67
C ILE A 57 10.75 -3.57 1.12
N ILE A 58 9.89 -3.03 1.98
CA ILE A 58 8.69 -3.71 2.46
C ILE A 58 7.46 -2.80 2.40
N GLY A 59 6.33 -3.35 1.95
CA GLY A 59 5.01 -2.74 2.03
C GLY A 59 4.10 -3.48 3.00
N PHE A 60 3.39 -2.72 3.83
CA PHE A 60 2.40 -3.27 4.74
C PHE A 60 0.99 -3.25 4.13
N GLY A 61 0.06 -3.98 4.75
CA GLY A 61 -1.36 -3.92 4.41
C GLY A 61 -1.99 -2.58 4.81
N GLU A 62 -3.09 -2.22 4.16
CA GLU A 62 -3.83 -0.98 4.41
C GLU A 62 -4.25 -0.86 5.89
N LEU A 63 -4.07 0.35 6.48
CA LEU A 63 -4.44 0.66 7.88
C LEU A 63 -3.92 -0.37 8.89
N PHE A 64 -2.67 -0.80 8.73
CA PHE A 64 -2.08 -1.92 9.46
C PHE A 64 -2.02 -1.73 10.99
N THR A 65 -2.20 -0.51 11.49
CA THR A 65 -2.12 -0.16 12.92
C THR A 65 -3.31 -0.64 13.75
N GLY A 66 -4.33 -1.21 13.11
CA GLY A 66 -5.52 -1.77 13.76
C GLY A 66 -6.30 -2.72 12.86
N PRO A 67 -7.46 -3.22 13.31
CA PRO A 67 -8.38 -3.96 12.45
C PRO A 67 -8.97 -3.04 11.38
N TYR A 68 -9.57 -3.63 10.33
CA TYR A 68 -10.33 -2.84 9.36
C TYR A 68 -11.68 -2.41 9.94
N PHE A 69 -11.70 -1.25 10.53
CA PHE A 69 -12.84 -0.70 11.26
C PHE A 69 -13.96 -0.16 10.37
N ALA A 70 -13.73 0.05 9.09
CA ALA A 70 -14.74 0.63 8.18
C ALA A 70 -15.87 -0.35 7.81
N LEU A 71 -15.90 -1.55 8.37
CA LEU A 71 -17.03 -2.50 8.33
C LEU A 71 -18.24 -2.04 9.16
N GLY A 72 -18.11 -0.96 9.92
CA GLY A 72 -19.18 -0.37 10.72
C GLY A 72 -18.85 1.08 11.05
N LYS A 73 -19.79 1.82 11.64
CA LYS A 73 -19.64 3.22 12.04
C LYS A 73 -19.46 3.30 13.55
N ASN A 74 -18.22 3.49 14.02
CA ASN A 74 -17.93 3.69 15.43
C ASN A 74 -16.89 4.80 15.62
N PRO A 75 -17.26 5.94 16.22
CA PRO A 75 -16.34 7.07 16.45
C PRO A 75 -15.12 6.74 17.31
N LEU A 76 -15.13 5.65 18.05
CA LEU A 76 -13.97 5.16 18.82
C LEU A 76 -12.69 5.19 17.98
N TRP A 77 -12.79 4.73 16.72
CA TRP A 77 -11.63 4.59 15.82
C TRP A 77 -10.99 5.91 15.40
N PHE A 78 -11.70 7.04 15.56
CA PHE A 78 -11.09 8.35 15.29
C PHE A 78 -9.85 8.64 16.14
N ALA A 79 -9.75 8.02 17.31
CA ALA A 79 -8.59 8.17 18.20
C ALA A 79 -7.34 7.38 17.74
N LEU A 80 -7.45 6.50 16.75
CA LEU A 80 -6.28 5.87 16.11
C LEU A 80 -5.56 6.78 15.13
N ALA A 81 -6.19 7.88 14.71
CA ALA A 81 -5.60 8.77 13.72
C ALA A 81 -4.41 9.54 14.32
N GLU A 82 -3.29 9.53 13.62
CA GLU A 82 -2.02 10.11 14.06
C GLU A 82 -1.39 11.03 13.00
N ASP A 83 -0.39 11.82 13.39
CA ASP A 83 0.38 12.65 12.47
C ASP A 83 1.26 11.80 11.55
N ALA A 84 1.13 11.97 10.24
CA ALA A 84 1.85 11.17 9.25
C ALA A 84 3.36 11.46 9.16
N ALA A 85 3.85 12.53 9.79
CA ALA A 85 5.27 12.88 9.80
C ALA A 85 5.95 12.55 11.13
N ARG A 86 5.23 12.61 12.24
CA ARG A 86 5.77 12.59 13.61
C ARG A 86 4.98 11.72 14.58
N GLY A 87 3.94 11.07 14.12
CA GLY A 87 3.13 10.16 14.94
C GLY A 87 3.96 8.99 15.50
N PRO A 88 3.45 8.34 16.54
CA PRO A 88 4.18 7.26 17.21
C PRO A 88 4.53 6.12 16.24
N THR A 89 3.62 5.72 15.36
CA THR A 89 3.89 4.67 14.36
C THR A 89 5.04 5.05 13.43
N VAL A 90 5.01 6.24 12.86
CA VAL A 90 6.05 6.69 11.92
C VAL A 90 7.39 6.80 12.63
N THR A 91 7.42 7.28 13.88
CA THR A 91 8.63 7.37 14.71
C THR A 91 9.25 5.99 14.94
N GLU A 92 8.45 5.00 15.34
CA GLU A 92 8.92 3.62 15.57
C GLU A 92 9.41 2.97 14.28
N LEU A 93 8.67 3.14 13.17
CA LEU A 93 9.05 2.57 11.88
C LEU A 93 10.29 3.24 11.29
N SER A 94 10.48 4.55 11.48
CA SER A 94 11.69 5.27 11.07
C SER A 94 12.93 4.71 11.78
N ALA A 95 12.83 4.43 13.08
CA ALA A 95 13.91 3.80 13.82
C ALA A 95 14.22 2.38 13.30
N ALA A 96 13.17 1.58 13.06
CA ALA A 96 13.34 0.23 12.52
C ALA A 96 13.87 0.22 11.07
N ALA A 97 13.40 1.12 10.21
CA ALA A 97 13.88 1.30 8.84
C ALA A 97 15.39 1.57 8.82
N LYS A 98 15.85 2.49 9.69
CA LYS A 98 17.25 2.81 9.86
C LYS A 98 18.05 1.62 10.42
N GLU A 99 17.58 0.95 11.47
CA GLU A 99 18.22 -0.23 12.08
C GLU A 99 18.45 -1.32 11.03
N LEU A 100 17.42 -1.58 10.21
CA LEU A 100 17.43 -2.66 9.23
C LEU A 100 17.97 -2.24 7.86
N SER A 101 18.27 -0.96 7.65
CA SER A 101 18.61 -0.41 6.33
C SER A 101 17.61 -0.88 5.27
N MET A 102 16.32 -0.57 5.48
CA MET A 102 15.19 -1.05 4.67
C MET A 102 14.20 0.09 4.40
N ILE A 103 13.77 0.23 3.16
CA ILE A 103 12.69 1.16 2.78
C ILE A 103 11.34 0.58 3.23
N VAL A 104 10.46 1.44 3.75
CA VAL A 104 9.15 1.04 4.25
C VAL A 104 8.04 1.85 3.60
N VAL A 105 7.00 1.17 3.13
CA VAL A 105 5.71 1.77 2.73
C VAL A 105 4.67 1.39 3.76
N ALA A 106 4.27 2.36 4.58
CA ALA A 106 3.45 2.16 5.79
C ALA A 106 2.09 2.87 5.68
N PRO A 107 1.00 2.14 5.38
CA PRO A 107 -0.35 2.71 5.36
C PRO A 107 -0.92 2.88 6.76
N ILE A 108 -1.16 4.13 7.17
CA ILE A 108 -1.66 4.52 8.49
C ILE A 108 -2.97 5.29 8.39
N TYR A 109 -3.65 5.45 9.52
CA TYR A 109 -4.76 6.39 9.67
C TYR A 109 -4.20 7.74 10.09
N GLU A 110 -4.22 8.70 9.16
CA GLU A 110 -3.67 10.04 9.36
C GLU A 110 -4.70 10.99 9.96
N ARG A 111 -4.24 11.87 10.87
CA ARG A 111 -4.90 13.12 11.25
C ARG A 111 -3.94 14.27 10.96
N ASP A 112 -4.35 15.17 10.09
CA ASP A 112 -3.56 16.33 9.74
C ASP A 112 -3.65 17.47 10.80
N PRO A 113 -2.86 18.53 10.67
CA PRO A 113 -2.90 19.67 11.60
C PRO A 113 -4.24 20.43 11.66
N SER A 114 -5.08 20.33 10.62
CA SER A 114 -6.43 20.93 10.61
C SER A 114 -7.46 20.08 11.35
N GLY A 115 -7.12 18.82 11.67
CA GLY A 115 -8.00 17.83 12.28
C GLY A 115 -8.73 16.93 11.26
N GLN A 116 -8.51 17.14 9.96
CA GLN A 116 -9.00 16.22 8.91
C GLN A 116 -8.30 14.87 9.00
N ARG A 117 -8.96 13.83 8.57
CA ARG A 117 -8.44 12.47 8.62
C ARG A 117 -8.36 11.86 7.22
N PHE A 118 -7.32 11.06 7.01
CA PHE A 118 -7.04 10.44 5.72
C PHE A 118 -6.54 8.99 5.91
N ASN A 119 -6.78 8.17 4.91
CA ASN A 119 -6.10 6.89 4.75
C ASN A 119 -4.82 7.16 3.96
N THR A 120 -3.66 7.00 4.62
CA THR A 120 -2.39 7.54 4.12
C THR A 120 -1.28 6.50 4.17
N ALA A 121 -0.54 6.36 3.09
CA ALA A 121 0.70 5.59 3.07
C ALA A 121 1.90 6.53 3.17
N VAL A 122 2.72 6.33 4.19
CA VAL A 122 3.98 7.04 4.40
C VAL A 122 5.12 6.22 3.79
N VAL A 123 6.01 6.88 3.07
CA VAL A 123 7.24 6.26 2.52
C VAL A 123 8.44 6.71 3.35
N ILE A 124 9.15 5.75 3.92
CA ILE A 124 10.32 5.95 4.80
C ILE A 124 11.52 5.30 4.12
N ASP A 125 12.63 6.02 4.02
CA ASP A 125 13.86 5.49 3.43
C ASP A 125 14.67 4.61 4.41
N GLU A 126 15.73 3.99 3.90
CA GLU A 126 16.63 3.11 4.65
C GLU A 126 17.46 3.84 5.71
N HIS A 127 17.39 5.16 5.78
CA HIS A 127 18.04 5.98 6.81
C HIS A 127 17.05 6.42 7.89
N GLY A 128 15.75 6.06 7.73
CA GLY A 128 14.66 6.41 8.61
C GLY A 128 14.06 7.80 8.34
N ALA A 129 14.37 8.41 7.21
CA ALA A 129 13.78 9.68 6.81
C ALA A 129 12.44 9.46 6.10
N VAL A 130 11.43 10.25 6.46
CA VAL A 130 10.15 10.28 5.75
C VAL A 130 10.35 11.02 4.42
N LEU A 131 10.20 10.31 3.31
CA LEU A 131 10.32 10.87 1.96
C LEU A 131 9.07 11.66 1.55
N GLY A 132 7.92 11.26 2.07
CA GLY A 132 6.61 11.85 1.82
C GLY A 132 5.48 10.86 2.06
N LYS A 133 4.29 11.19 1.58
CA LYS A 133 3.08 10.39 1.79
C LYS A 133 2.16 10.42 0.57
N TYR A 134 1.32 9.39 0.46
CA TYR A 134 0.19 9.33 -0.46
C TYR A 134 -1.10 9.21 0.36
N ARG A 135 -2.09 10.07 0.11
CA ARG A 135 -3.45 9.98 0.65
C ARG A 135 -4.36 9.28 -0.35
N LYS A 136 -5.14 8.30 0.10
CA LYS A 136 -6.09 7.55 -0.72
C LYS A 136 -7.04 8.49 -1.46
N THR A 137 -7.17 8.30 -2.77
CA THR A 137 -7.92 9.21 -3.63
C THR A 137 -9.38 8.78 -3.76
N HIS A 138 -9.66 7.47 -3.80
CA HIS A 138 -10.99 6.92 -4.00
C HIS A 138 -11.45 6.14 -2.77
N LEU A 139 -12.59 6.52 -2.21
CA LEU A 139 -13.13 5.95 -0.98
C LEU A 139 -14.34 5.07 -1.29
N PRO A 140 -14.31 3.78 -1.00
CA PRO A 140 -15.47 2.91 -1.18
C PRO A 140 -16.52 3.13 -0.08
N CYS A 141 -17.78 3.12 -0.49
CA CYS A 141 -18.94 3.07 0.39
C CYS A 141 -19.99 2.17 -0.26
N GLY A 142 -20.46 1.17 0.45
CA GLY A 142 -21.45 0.21 -0.07
C GLY A 142 -21.51 -1.08 0.69
N GLU A 143 -21.97 -2.12 -0.01
CA GLU A 143 -22.04 -3.49 0.52
C GLU A 143 -21.75 -4.52 -0.58
N ASN A 144 -21.30 -5.68 -0.20
CA ASN A 144 -21.19 -6.87 -1.04
C ASN A 144 -21.76 -8.09 -0.31
N GLU A 145 -21.59 -9.28 -0.88
CA GLU A 145 -22.11 -10.54 -0.32
C GLU A 145 -21.54 -10.91 1.06
N GLN A 146 -20.52 -10.22 1.51
CA GLN A 146 -19.84 -10.50 2.79
C GLN A 146 -20.07 -9.42 3.84
N GLY A 147 -20.51 -8.22 3.49
CA GLY A 147 -20.79 -7.15 4.45
C GLY A 147 -20.74 -5.76 3.87
N SER A 148 -21.06 -4.78 4.73
CA SER A 148 -21.03 -3.35 4.41
C SER A 148 -19.68 -2.74 4.73
N PHE A 149 -19.37 -1.63 4.05
CA PHE A 149 -18.18 -0.82 4.31
C PHE A 149 -18.48 0.65 4.04
N ASP A 150 -17.92 1.54 4.88
CA ASP A 150 -18.17 2.99 4.80
C ASP A 150 -16.90 3.76 5.19
N GLU A 151 -15.99 3.92 4.23
CA GLU A 151 -14.76 4.67 4.46
C GLU A 151 -14.97 6.18 4.59
N PRO A 152 -15.91 6.83 3.85
CA PRO A 152 -16.17 8.26 4.02
C PRO A 152 -16.66 8.68 5.41
N PHE A 153 -17.12 7.74 6.24
CA PHE A 153 -17.42 8.04 7.65
C PHE A 153 -16.14 8.35 8.45
N TYR A 154 -15.00 7.79 8.05
CA TYR A 154 -13.75 7.84 8.82
C TYR A 154 -12.76 8.87 8.30
N TYR A 155 -12.66 9.06 6.99
CA TYR A 155 -11.66 9.92 6.37
C TYR A 155 -12.13 10.52 5.05
N ASP A 156 -11.47 11.63 4.69
CA ASP A 156 -11.72 12.36 3.45
C ASP A 156 -10.86 11.80 2.30
N PRO A 157 -11.27 12.00 1.04
CA PRO A 157 -10.42 11.71 -0.11
C PRO A 157 -9.20 12.65 -0.13
N SER A 158 -8.15 12.23 -0.83
CA SER A 158 -6.92 13.02 -0.99
C SER A 158 -7.22 14.45 -1.43
N ASP A 159 -6.56 15.39 -0.79
CA ASP A 159 -6.53 16.82 -1.17
C ASP A 159 -5.28 17.19 -2.00
N GLY A 160 -4.42 16.19 -2.32
CA GLY A 160 -3.18 16.37 -3.05
C GLY A 160 -1.98 16.76 -2.18
N GLU A 161 -2.13 16.86 -0.85
CA GLU A 161 -1.01 17.13 0.04
C GLU A 161 -0.18 15.84 0.23
N ASN A 162 1.11 15.87 -0.12
CA ASN A 162 2.01 14.71 -0.20
C ASN A 162 3.30 14.85 0.62
N GLY A 163 3.40 15.87 1.47
CA GLY A 163 4.56 16.15 2.30
C GLY A 163 5.62 17.04 1.65
N GLY A 164 5.50 17.36 0.35
CA GLY A 164 6.30 18.37 -0.34
C GLY A 164 7.83 18.18 -0.32
N GLY A 165 8.33 16.98 0.01
CA GLY A 165 9.74 16.70 0.14
C GLY A 165 10.49 16.63 -1.21
N PRO A 166 11.83 16.81 -1.22
CA PRO A 166 12.66 16.78 -2.44
C PRO A 166 12.70 15.40 -3.10
N ALA A 167 12.31 14.35 -2.39
CA ALA A 167 12.24 13.00 -2.93
C ALA A 167 11.03 12.79 -3.86
N ASN A 168 9.98 13.61 -3.76
CA ASN A 168 8.87 13.54 -4.69
C ASN A 168 9.28 14.12 -6.06
N VAL A 169 9.31 13.26 -7.07
CA VAL A 169 9.67 13.63 -8.44
C VAL A 169 8.44 13.88 -9.33
N SER A 170 7.25 13.60 -8.83
CA SER A 170 5.98 13.81 -9.53
C SER A 170 5.59 15.27 -9.60
N LYS A 171 4.95 15.65 -10.71
CA LYS A 171 4.28 16.95 -10.88
C LYS A 171 2.80 16.89 -10.50
N ASN A 172 2.23 15.68 -10.46
CA ASN A 172 0.84 15.48 -10.07
C ASN A 172 0.75 15.41 -8.53
N PRO A 173 0.07 16.36 -7.87
CA PRO A 173 0.00 16.36 -6.41
C PRO A 173 -0.77 15.17 -5.84
N PHE A 174 -1.71 14.60 -6.61
CA PHE A 174 -2.54 13.46 -6.16
C PHE A 174 -1.85 12.11 -6.33
N PHE A 175 -0.82 12.01 -7.17
CA PHE A 175 -0.09 10.75 -7.43
C PHE A 175 1.41 10.97 -7.29
N PRO A 176 1.90 11.18 -6.05
CA PRO A 176 3.32 11.37 -5.80
C PRO A 176 4.12 10.11 -6.14
N VAL A 177 5.33 10.33 -6.65
CA VAL A 177 6.32 9.29 -6.92
C VAL A 177 7.61 9.66 -6.23
N PHE A 178 8.13 8.79 -5.39
CA PHE A 178 9.27 9.04 -4.53
C PHE A 178 10.52 8.40 -5.10
N GLN A 179 11.57 9.21 -5.31
CA GLN A 179 12.90 8.71 -5.64
C GLN A 179 13.51 8.07 -4.40
N THR A 180 13.82 6.80 -4.49
CA THR A 180 14.56 6.04 -3.47
C THR A 180 15.90 5.57 -4.01
N SER A 181 16.76 4.99 -3.16
CA SER A 181 18.00 4.35 -3.58
C SER A 181 17.80 3.14 -4.50
N LEU A 182 16.63 2.52 -4.45
CA LEU A 182 16.30 1.31 -5.21
C LEU A 182 15.61 1.61 -6.55
N GLY A 183 14.94 2.75 -6.65
CA GLY A 183 14.14 3.14 -7.80
C GLY A 183 13.02 4.09 -7.41
N ARG A 184 12.10 4.36 -8.34
CA ARG A 184 10.98 5.28 -8.14
C ARG A 184 9.75 4.54 -7.69
N VAL A 185 9.28 4.88 -6.48
CA VAL A 185 8.18 4.20 -5.80
C VAL A 185 6.93 5.07 -5.80
N GLY A 186 5.82 4.50 -6.25
CA GLY A 186 4.46 5.05 -6.12
C GLY A 186 3.59 4.22 -5.18
N VAL A 187 2.42 4.75 -4.83
CA VAL A 187 1.44 4.06 -3.99
C VAL A 187 0.03 4.25 -4.56
N ALA A 188 -0.79 3.19 -4.50
CA ALA A 188 -2.22 3.20 -4.79
C ALA A 188 -2.94 2.35 -3.74
N ILE A 189 -3.82 2.96 -2.92
CA ILE A 189 -4.41 2.25 -1.77
C ILE A 189 -5.73 1.58 -2.16
N CYS A 190 -5.77 0.27 -2.09
CA CYS A 190 -6.96 -0.59 -2.11
C CYS A 190 -7.91 -0.29 -3.29
N TYR A 191 -8.98 0.47 -3.05
CA TYR A 191 -10.01 0.82 -4.05
C TYR A 191 -9.45 1.62 -5.24
N ASP A 192 -8.35 2.34 -5.05
CA ASP A 192 -7.68 3.11 -6.11
C ASP A 192 -7.32 2.24 -7.33
N ARG A 193 -6.98 0.95 -7.10
CA ARG A 193 -6.57 0.03 -8.17
C ARG A 193 -7.65 -0.21 -9.25
N HIS A 194 -8.93 0.00 -8.91
CA HIS A 194 -10.04 -0.19 -9.84
C HIS A 194 -10.19 0.94 -10.86
N PHE A 195 -9.48 2.04 -10.67
CA PHE A 195 -9.59 3.22 -11.52
C PHE A 195 -8.40 3.31 -12.46
N GLU A 196 -8.67 3.13 -13.74
CA GLU A 196 -7.66 3.14 -14.82
C GLU A 196 -6.69 4.32 -14.74
N GLY A 197 -7.20 5.51 -14.34
CA GLY A 197 -6.41 6.74 -14.24
C GLY A 197 -5.33 6.72 -13.16
N VAL A 198 -5.40 5.85 -12.16
CA VAL A 198 -4.45 5.81 -11.03
C VAL A 198 -3.11 5.24 -11.49
N MET A 199 -3.07 3.99 -11.95
CA MET A 199 -1.84 3.35 -12.42
C MET A 199 -1.25 4.08 -13.64
N TYR A 200 -2.12 4.57 -14.54
CA TYR A 200 -1.71 5.45 -15.62
C TYR A 200 -0.97 6.70 -15.11
N SER A 201 -1.52 7.41 -14.11
CA SER A 201 -0.91 8.62 -13.58
C SER A 201 0.44 8.32 -12.92
N LEU A 202 0.52 7.28 -12.08
CA LEU A 202 1.77 6.86 -11.44
C LEU A 202 2.85 6.51 -12.46
N ALA A 203 2.50 5.76 -13.50
CA ALA A 203 3.43 5.42 -14.60
C ALA A 203 3.91 6.67 -15.35
N ARG A 204 3.02 7.62 -15.63
CA ARG A 204 3.35 8.90 -16.29
C ARG A 204 4.26 9.77 -15.45
N GLU A 205 4.13 9.75 -14.15
CA GLU A 205 5.02 10.42 -13.21
C GLU A 205 6.32 9.64 -12.97
N GLY A 206 6.47 8.48 -13.61
CA GLY A 206 7.70 7.70 -13.68
C GLY A 206 7.88 6.65 -12.60
N ALA A 207 6.81 6.19 -11.95
CA ALA A 207 6.90 5.06 -11.03
C ALA A 207 7.46 3.82 -11.73
N GLU A 208 8.35 3.11 -11.06
CA GLU A 208 8.91 1.82 -11.48
C GLU A 208 8.31 0.67 -10.66
N LEU A 209 8.01 0.94 -9.39
CA LEU A 209 7.38 0.01 -8.45
C LEU A 209 6.24 0.72 -7.72
N VAL A 210 5.03 0.17 -7.79
CA VAL A 210 3.85 0.69 -7.11
C VAL A 210 3.44 -0.27 -6.00
N PHE A 211 3.35 0.22 -4.77
CA PHE A 211 2.75 -0.53 -3.68
C PHE A 211 1.24 -0.34 -3.67
N ALA A 212 0.50 -1.44 -3.58
CA ALA A 212 -0.96 -1.45 -3.54
C ALA A 212 -1.45 -2.12 -2.24
N PRO A 213 -1.31 -1.43 -1.08
CA PRO A 213 -1.85 -1.92 0.17
C PRO A 213 -3.37 -1.99 0.13
N ALA A 214 -3.94 -3.06 0.67
CA ALA A 214 -5.39 -3.26 0.65
C ALA A 214 -5.90 -3.98 1.90
N VAL A 215 -7.19 -3.73 2.16
CA VAL A 215 -8.09 -4.60 2.91
C VAL A 215 -9.23 -4.94 1.96
N THR A 216 -9.12 -6.05 1.25
CA THR A 216 -10.10 -6.40 0.22
C THR A 216 -10.67 -7.79 0.43
N PHE A 217 -11.96 -7.92 0.11
CA PHE A 217 -12.79 -9.08 0.35
C PHE A 217 -13.91 -9.15 -0.70
N GLY A 218 -14.61 -10.30 -0.76
CA GLY A 218 -15.66 -10.56 -1.73
C GLY A 218 -15.17 -11.18 -3.03
N GLN A 219 -16.02 -12.00 -3.66
CA GLN A 219 -15.66 -12.82 -4.82
C GLN A 219 -15.23 -11.99 -6.03
N LYS A 220 -15.96 -10.89 -6.31
CA LYS A 220 -15.59 -10.00 -7.41
C LYS A 220 -14.24 -9.34 -7.18
N SER A 221 -14.00 -8.83 -5.97
CA SER A 221 -12.73 -8.19 -5.60
C SER A 221 -11.56 -9.18 -5.68
N GLN A 222 -11.73 -10.43 -5.24
CA GLN A 222 -10.72 -11.47 -5.35
C GLN A 222 -10.35 -11.75 -6.81
N ARG A 223 -11.37 -11.91 -7.69
CA ARG A 223 -11.12 -12.08 -9.11
C ARG A 223 -10.38 -10.90 -9.74
N MET A 224 -10.80 -9.67 -9.41
CA MET A 224 -10.18 -8.45 -9.95
C MET A 224 -8.75 -8.26 -9.41
N TRP A 225 -8.46 -8.66 -8.17
CA TRP A 225 -7.14 -8.62 -7.56
C TRP A 225 -6.06 -9.33 -8.40
N HIS A 226 -6.40 -10.47 -8.98
CA HIS A 226 -5.49 -11.21 -9.85
C HIS A 226 -5.37 -10.65 -11.26
N LEU A 227 -6.38 -9.94 -11.75
CA LEU A 227 -6.41 -9.46 -13.13
C LEU A 227 -5.81 -8.05 -13.26
N GLU A 228 -6.20 -7.13 -12.38
CA GLU A 228 -5.86 -5.71 -12.49
C GLU A 228 -4.36 -5.48 -12.46
N PHE A 229 -3.67 -6.05 -11.49
CA PHE A 229 -2.22 -5.83 -11.36
C PHE A 229 -1.43 -6.36 -12.55
N GLN A 230 -1.78 -7.52 -13.09
CA GLN A 230 -1.10 -8.08 -14.25
C GLN A 230 -1.34 -7.23 -15.51
N VAL A 231 -2.59 -6.80 -15.71
CA VAL A 231 -2.95 -5.96 -16.86
C VAL A 231 -2.29 -4.60 -16.78
N ASP A 232 -2.32 -3.96 -15.61
CA ASP A 232 -1.73 -2.63 -15.45
C ASP A 232 -0.20 -2.66 -15.47
N ALA A 233 0.44 -3.68 -14.88
CA ALA A 233 1.88 -3.87 -14.95
C ALA A 233 2.36 -4.03 -16.40
N ALA A 234 1.68 -4.85 -17.18
CA ALA A 234 2.00 -5.06 -18.60
C ALA A 234 1.71 -3.81 -19.45
N ARG A 235 0.56 -3.15 -19.20
CA ARG A 235 0.12 -1.97 -19.96
C ARG A 235 1.01 -0.76 -19.76
N HIS A 236 1.46 -0.55 -18.52
CA HIS A 236 2.17 0.64 -18.12
C HIS A 236 3.69 0.45 -17.94
N GLY A 237 4.18 -0.78 -18.03
CA GLY A 237 5.60 -1.07 -17.88
C GLY A 237 6.12 -0.74 -16.48
N LEU A 238 5.52 -1.32 -15.44
CA LEU A 238 5.92 -1.14 -14.04
C LEU A 238 5.67 -2.41 -13.22
N PHE A 239 6.21 -2.48 -12.01
CA PHE A 239 5.90 -3.54 -11.06
C PHE A 239 4.82 -3.06 -10.08
N ILE A 240 3.89 -3.94 -9.71
CA ILE A 240 2.84 -3.69 -8.72
C ILE A 240 2.94 -4.72 -7.60
N ALA A 241 3.08 -4.25 -6.38
CA ALA A 241 3.25 -5.04 -5.18
C ALA A 241 2.00 -4.91 -4.29
N GLY A 242 1.07 -5.87 -4.41
CA GLY A 242 -0.22 -5.88 -3.74
C GLY A 242 -0.17 -6.61 -2.40
N SER A 243 -0.44 -5.92 -1.30
CA SER A 243 -0.50 -6.48 0.06
C SER A 243 -1.95 -6.47 0.57
N ASN A 244 -2.50 -7.63 0.88
CA ASN A 244 -3.84 -7.79 1.44
C ASN A 244 -3.80 -8.48 2.80
N ARG A 245 -4.88 -8.35 3.58
CA ARG A 245 -5.08 -9.13 4.81
C ARG A 245 -5.49 -10.56 4.50
N ARG A 246 -5.23 -11.49 5.45
CA ARG A 246 -5.64 -12.89 5.37
C ARG A 246 -6.33 -13.35 6.64
N GLY A 247 -7.47 -14.05 6.51
CA GLY A 247 -8.29 -14.53 7.62
C GLY A 247 -9.30 -13.49 8.05
N SER A 248 -9.77 -13.54 9.28
CA SER A 248 -10.76 -12.61 9.84
C SER A 248 -10.22 -11.88 11.06
N GLU A 249 -10.82 -10.74 11.39
CA GLU A 249 -10.43 -9.87 12.50
C GLU A 249 -11.62 -9.69 13.47
N PRO A 250 -11.59 -10.32 14.66
CA PRO A 250 -12.61 -10.05 15.66
C PRO A 250 -12.78 -8.56 15.96
N PRO A 251 -14.01 -8.09 16.28
CA PRO A 251 -15.22 -8.88 16.45
C PRO A 251 -15.95 -9.23 15.15
N TRP A 252 -15.43 -8.78 13.99
CA TRP A 252 -16.05 -9.09 12.70
C TRP A 252 -15.67 -10.51 12.26
N THR A 253 -16.58 -11.13 11.52
CA THR A 253 -16.37 -12.45 10.92
C THR A 253 -15.97 -12.37 9.44
N GLN A 254 -15.84 -11.16 8.92
CA GLN A 254 -15.45 -10.88 7.55
C GLN A 254 -14.18 -11.60 7.17
N PRO A 255 -14.17 -12.52 6.19
CA PRO A 255 -12.95 -13.16 5.73
C PRO A 255 -12.24 -12.30 4.68
N TYR A 256 -10.93 -12.16 4.84
CA TYR A 256 -10.02 -11.58 3.84
C TYR A 256 -9.27 -12.72 3.16
N PHE A 257 -9.20 -12.69 1.84
CA PHE A 257 -8.68 -13.80 1.06
C PHE A 257 -7.14 -13.89 1.03
N GLY A 258 -6.41 -12.85 1.43
CA GLY A 258 -4.95 -12.81 1.31
C GLY A 258 -4.53 -12.64 -0.15
N GLU A 259 -3.78 -13.61 -0.67
CA GLU A 259 -3.35 -13.69 -2.06
C GLU A 259 -2.48 -12.49 -2.49
N SER A 260 -1.72 -11.95 -1.54
CA SER A 260 -0.75 -10.89 -1.78
C SER A 260 0.29 -11.37 -2.80
N HIS A 261 0.65 -10.51 -3.75
CA HIS A 261 1.61 -10.88 -4.80
C HIS A 261 2.27 -9.64 -5.42
N VAL A 262 3.35 -9.89 -6.15
CA VAL A 262 4.01 -8.89 -7.00
C VAL A 262 3.78 -9.27 -8.46
N ALA A 263 3.24 -8.35 -9.24
CA ALA A 263 3.10 -8.49 -10.68
C ALA A 263 4.09 -7.57 -11.40
N GLY A 264 4.73 -8.06 -12.44
CA GLY A 264 5.57 -7.29 -13.34
C GLY A 264 5.00 -7.29 -14.76
N PRO A 265 5.67 -6.62 -15.72
CA PRO A 265 5.21 -6.56 -17.11
C PRO A 265 5.01 -7.94 -17.76
N ASN A 266 5.74 -8.95 -17.31
CA ASN A 266 5.70 -10.31 -17.83
C ASN A 266 4.87 -11.28 -16.97
N GLY A 267 4.09 -10.80 -16.01
CA GLY A 267 3.20 -11.59 -15.17
C GLY A 267 3.52 -11.55 -13.67
N VAL A 268 2.91 -12.48 -12.93
CA VAL A 268 3.10 -12.58 -11.48
C VAL A 268 4.46 -13.20 -11.16
N LEU A 269 5.21 -12.56 -10.25
CA LEU A 269 6.49 -13.07 -9.79
C LEU A 269 6.30 -14.18 -8.74
N PRO A 270 7.23 -15.17 -8.68
CA PRO A 270 7.17 -16.23 -7.70
C PRO A 270 7.34 -15.69 -6.28
N ASN A 271 6.59 -16.23 -5.33
CA ASN A 271 6.83 -15.97 -3.92
C ASN A 271 8.04 -16.77 -3.43
N LEU A 272 9.05 -16.07 -2.96
CA LEU A 272 10.32 -16.63 -2.45
C LEU A 272 10.34 -16.71 -0.91
N SER A 273 9.29 -16.26 -0.22
CA SER A 273 9.25 -16.22 1.24
C SER A 273 9.18 -17.62 1.85
N THR A 274 9.94 -17.82 2.92
CA THR A 274 9.83 -18.98 3.81
C THR A 274 8.97 -18.68 5.04
N HIS A 275 8.46 -17.46 5.18
CA HIS A 275 7.61 -17.02 6.28
C HIS A 275 6.16 -16.92 5.82
N ASP A 276 5.23 -17.50 6.57
CA ASP A 276 3.81 -17.68 6.22
C ASP A 276 3.00 -16.36 6.12
N ARG A 277 3.54 -15.26 6.67
CA ARG A 277 2.92 -13.92 6.68
C ARG A 277 3.66 -12.91 5.83
N LEU A 278 4.61 -13.37 5.02
CA LEU A 278 5.38 -12.55 4.10
C LEU A 278 5.30 -13.11 2.69
N ILE A 279 5.21 -12.22 1.73
CA ILE A 279 5.48 -12.50 0.32
C ILE A 279 6.78 -11.81 -0.03
N LEU A 280 7.70 -12.51 -0.65
CA LEU A 280 8.94 -11.96 -1.19
C LEU A 280 9.04 -12.23 -2.67
N ALA A 281 9.46 -11.24 -3.44
CA ALA A 281 9.71 -11.41 -4.87
C ALA A 281 10.91 -10.58 -5.32
N ASP A 282 11.64 -11.05 -6.31
CA ASP A 282 12.74 -10.34 -6.94
C ASP A 282 12.23 -9.60 -8.19
N ALA A 283 12.07 -8.27 -8.09
CA ALA A 283 11.68 -7.41 -9.19
C ALA A 283 12.93 -6.83 -9.86
N ASP A 284 13.21 -7.22 -11.11
CA ASP A 284 14.30 -6.61 -11.87
C ASP A 284 13.82 -5.33 -12.56
N LEU A 285 14.02 -4.19 -11.92
CA LEU A 285 13.67 -2.90 -12.51
C LEU A 285 14.44 -2.59 -13.80
N GLY A 286 15.49 -3.36 -14.13
CA GLY A 286 16.20 -3.30 -15.40
C GLY A 286 15.31 -3.71 -16.58
N GLU A 287 14.39 -4.65 -16.37
CA GLU A 287 13.43 -5.11 -17.38
C GLU A 287 12.55 -3.99 -17.95
N LEU A 288 12.27 -2.96 -17.14
CA LEU A 288 11.43 -1.81 -17.55
C LEU A 288 12.05 -0.98 -18.67
N SER A 289 13.35 -1.13 -18.93
CA SER A 289 14.08 -0.46 -19.99
C SER A 289 14.27 -1.34 -21.23
N GLU A 290 13.93 -2.62 -21.14
CA GLU A 290 14.04 -3.54 -22.26
C GLU A 290 12.83 -3.40 -23.22
N PRO A 291 13.02 -3.69 -24.52
CA PRO A 291 11.90 -3.78 -25.44
C PRO A 291 10.94 -4.90 -25.02
N ASP A 292 9.65 -4.65 -25.14
CA ASP A 292 8.63 -5.66 -24.92
C ASP A 292 8.84 -6.86 -25.87
N PRO A 293 8.85 -8.12 -25.37
CA PRO A 293 9.05 -9.31 -26.20
C PRO A 293 8.02 -9.47 -27.32
N SER A 294 6.82 -8.89 -27.17
CA SER A 294 5.78 -8.87 -28.23
C SER A 294 6.09 -7.87 -29.35
N GLY A 295 7.09 -7.00 -29.17
CA GLY A 295 7.40 -5.91 -30.09
C GLY A 295 6.50 -4.69 -29.95
N TRP A 296 5.63 -4.65 -28.94
CA TRP A 296 4.74 -3.51 -28.68
C TRP A 296 5.45 -2.41 -27.90
N ASN A 297 4.91 -1.20 -27.99
CA ASN A 297 5.31 -0.09 -27.14
C ASN A 297 4.04 0.71 -26.77
N LEU A 298 3.27 0.15 -25.85
CA LEU A 298 1.97 0.71 -25.48
C LEU A 298 2.06 2.15 -24.95
N PRO A 299 3.04 2.52 -24.10
CA PRO A 299 3.21 3.92 -23.67
C PRO A 299 3.51 4.90 -24.78
N ARG A 300 4.24 4.48 -25.85
CA ARG A 300 4.54 5.31 -27.03
C ARG A 300 3.34 5.41 -27.96
N ASP A 301 2.65 4.29 -28.18
CA ASP A 301 1.69 4.14 -29.27
C ASP A 301 0.28 4.64 -28.89
N VAL A 302 0.01 4.87 -27.59
CA VAL A 302 -1.27 5.33 -27.10
C VAL A 302 -1.57 6.77 -27.57
N ARG A 303 -2.80 7.00 -27.98
CA ARG A 303 -3.25 8.29 -28.55
C ARG A 303 -4.13 9.06 -27.57
N TYR A 304 -3.60 9.47 -26.43
CA TYR A 304 -4.34 10.13 -25.35
C TYR A 304 -5.17 11.32 -25.79
N ALA A 305 -4.70 12.08 -26.76
CA ALA A 305 -5.39 13.28 -27.27
C ALA A 305 -6.80 13.01 -27.84
N ILE A 306 -7.11 11.74 -28.16
CA ILE A 306 -8.44 11.38 -28.66
C ILE A 306 -9.40 10.90 -27.58
N TYR A 307 -8.90 10.48 -26.40
CA TYR A 307 -9.73 9.91 -25.34
C TYR A 307 -10.45 10.98 -24.53
N SER A 308 -9.93 12.20 -24.47
CA SER A 308 -10.52 13.32 -23.74
C SER A 308 -11.55 14.13 -24.54
N LYS A 309 -11.73 13.85 -25.83
CA LYS A 309 -12.74 14.54 -26.65
C LYS A 309 -14.13 14.01 -26.27
N ARG A 310 -14.77 14.69 -25.31
CA ARG A 310 -16.22 14.63 -25.19
C ARG A 310 -16.79 15.29 -26.43
N GLY A 311 -17.62 14.54 -27.18
CA GLY A 311 -18.36 15.08 -28.31
C GLY A 311 -19.34 16.17 -27.88
#